data_f58b5a60757ad9d967b79a31c96701c3
#
_entry.id   f58b5a60757ad9d967b79a31c96701c3
#
_cell.length_a   1.000
_cell.length_b   1.000
_cell.length_c   1.000
_cell.angle_alpha   90.00
_cell.angle_beta   90.00
_cell.angle_gamma   90.00
#
_symmetry.space_group_name_H-M   'P 1'
#
loop_
_entity.id
_entity.type
_entity.pdbx_description
1 polymer ?
#
loop_
_entity_poly.entity_id
_entity_poly.type
_entity_poly.pdbx_seq_one_letter_code
_entity_poly.pdbx_strand_id
1 'polypeptide(L)'
;MSSIIPAIPDPEILTVYGTTRCGDCHRTRRYLDGTQTPYRWVDLGQDDAARDMLHANGLLAVPVVVLPGGRYLVEPSDPELAAALAAS
;
A
#
# COMPACT_ATOMS: atom_id res chain seq x y z
N MET A 1 -4.44 3.42 -30.72
CA MET A 1 -4.93 2.50 -29.67
C MET A 1 -4.63 3.08 -28.30
N SER A 2 -5.62 3.13 -27.47
CA SER A 2 -5.40 3.57 -26.10
C SER A 2 -4.87 2.41 -25.26
N SER A 3 -3.89 2.69 -24.43
CA SER A 3 -3.40 1.74 -23.44
C SER A 3 -4.35 1.74 -22.26
N ILE A 4 -4.68 0.56 -21.75
CA ILE A 4 -5.45 0.44 -20.52
C ILE A 4 -4.46 0.32 -19.37
N ILE A 5 -4.50 1.29 -18.45
CA ILE A 5 -3.72 1.24 -17.22
C ILE A 5 -4.54 0.48 -16.20
N PRO A 6 -4.03 -0.62 -15.62
CA PRO A 6 -4.76 -1.33 -14.58
C PRO A 6 -5.05 -0.40 -13.41
N ALA A 7 -6.29 -0.37 -12.98
CA ALA A 7 -6.66 0.42 -11.81
C ALA A 7 -6.06 -0.21 -10.53
N ILE A 8 -5.78 0.63 -9.55
CA ILE A 8 -5.42 0.15 -8.22
C ILE A 8 -6.67 -0.53 -7.63
N PRO A 9 -6.58 -1.80 -7.23
CA PRO A 9 -7.75 -2.51 -6.70
C PRO A 9 -8.29 -1.85 -5.44
N ASP A 10 -9.61 -1.87 -5.29
CA ASP A 10 -10.28 -1.49 -4.05
C ASP A 10 -10.31 -2.72 -3.13
N PRO A 11 -9.47 -2.78 -2.10
CA PRO A 11 -9.35 -3.98 -1.29
C PRO A 11 -10.46 -4.08 -0.25
N GLU A 12 -10.78 -5.30 0.16
CA GLU A 12 -11.69 -5.54 1.28
C GLU A 12 -11.05 -5.18 2.62
N ILE A 13 -9.73 -5.38 2.73
CA ILE A 13 -8.97 -4.99 3.91
C ILE A 13 -7.78 -4.13 3.49
N LEU A 14 -7.29 -3.34 4.42
CA LEU A 14 -6.10 -2.52 4.23
C LEU A 14 -5.00 -3.36 3.60
N THR A 15 -4.38 -2.85 2.53
CA THR A 15 -3.34 -3.57 1.81
C THR A 15 -2.08 -2.72 1.74
N VAL A 16 -0.96 -3.30 2.13
CA VAL A 16 0.35 -2.65 2.12
C VAL A 16 1.20 -3.29 1.03
N TYR A 17 1.56 -2.49 0.02
CA TYR A 17 2.49 -2.89 -1.03
C TYR A 17 3.88 -2.39 -0.66
N GLY A 18 4.85 -3.25 -0.67
CA GLY A 18 6.21 -2.85 -0.36
C GLY A 18 7.23 -3.93 -0.67
N THR A 19 8.43 -3.76 -0.10
CA THR A 19 9.52 -4.72 -0.25
C THR A 19 10.10 -5.06 1.11
N THR A 20 10.78 -6.20 1.19
CA THR A 20 11.36 -6.67 2.45
C THR A 20 12.61 -5.88 2.85
N ARG A 21 13.18 -5.09 1.94
CA ARG A 21 14.39 -4.29 2.20
C ARG A 21 14.08 -2.83 2.51
N CYS A 22 12.83 -2.46 2.53
CA CYS A 22 12.40 -1.08 2.73
C CYS A 22 12.18 -0.81 4.22
N GLY A 23 12.96 0.12 4.81
CA GLY A 23 12.81 0.47 6.22
C GLY A 23 11.46 1.09 6.54
N ASP A 24 10.94 1.93 5.65
CA ASP A 24 9.62 2.53 5.81
C ASP A 24 8.51 1.49 5.74
N CYS A 25 8.66 0.46 4.92
CA CYS A 25 7.71 -0.65 4.86
C CYS A 25 7.68 -1.40 6.20
N HIS A 26 8.85 -1.64 6.79
CA HIS A 26 8.95 -2.30 8.09
C HIS A 26 8.30 -1.45 9.18
N ARG A 27 8.51 -0.14 9.16
CA ARG A 27 7.91 0.78 10.12
C ARG A 27 6.37 0.75 10.00
N THR A 28 5.84 0.82 8.80
CA THR A 28 4.40 0.80 8.55
C THR A 28 3.79 -0.50 9.06
N ARG A 29 4.40 -1.65 8.74
CA ARG A 29 3.92 -2.95 9.19
C ARG A 29 3.97 -3.05 10.71
N ARG A 30 5.04 -2.57 11.32
CA ARG A 30 5.20 -2.57 12.77
C ARG A 30 4.12 -1.73 13.45
N TYR A 31 3.80 -0.57 12.89
CA TYR A 31 2.71 0.28 13.38
C TYR A 31 1.37 -0.44 13.33
N LEU A 32 1.06 -1.06 12.19
CA LEU A 32 -0.20 -1.78 12.02
C LEU A 32 -0.29 -3.00 12.95
N ASP A 33 0.80 -3.74 13.09
CA ASP A 33 0.85 -4.87 14.02
C ASP A 33 0.66 -4.41 15.47
N GLY A 34 1.31 -3.32 15.85
CA GLY A 34 1.24 -2.77 17.20
C GLY A 34 -0.14 -2.23 17.56
N THR A 35 -0.89 -1.73 16.59
CA THR A 35 -2.26 -1.24 16.79
C THR A 35 -3.30 -2.34 16.53
N GLN A 36 -2.87 -3.56 16.25
CA GLN A 36 -3.72 -4.70 15.93
C GLN A 36 -4.67 -4.42 14.77
N THR A 37 -4.20 -3.64 13.80
CA THR A 37 -4.95 -3.32 12.58
C THR A 37 -4.71 -4.42 11.55
N PRO A 38 -5.74 -5.17 11.13
CA PRO A 38 -5.55 -6.21 10.12
C PRO A 38 -5.15 -5.59 8.78
N TYR A 39 -4.19 -6.20 8.10
CA TYR A 39 -3.77 -5.77 6.78
C TYR A 39 -3.26 -6.94 5.97
N ARG A 40 -3.27 -6.77 4.65
CA ARG A 40 -2.66 -7.70 3.73
C ARG A 40 -1.32 -7.12 3.28
N TRP A 41 -0.27 -7.94 3.35
CA TRP A 41 1.06 -7.57 2.86
C TRP A 41 1.26 -8.12 1.46
N VAL A 42 1.64 -7.26 0.51
CA VAL A 42 2.00 -7.64 -0.85
C VAL A 42 3.46 -7.28 -1.09
N ASP A 43 4.30 -8.30 -1.23
CA ASP A 43 5.73 -8.14 -1.49
C ASP A 43 5.96 -7.96 -2.98
N LEU A 44 6.35 -6.76 -3.39
CA LEU A 44 6.58 -6.43 -4.80
C LEU A 44 7.81 -7.14 -5.36
N GLY A 45 8.68 -7.65 -4.51
CA GLY A 45 9.80 -8.50 -4.94
C GLY A 45 9.36 -9.89 -5.38
N GLN A 46 8.15 -10.31 -4.97
CA GLN A 46 7.58 -11.62 -5.29
C GLN A 46 6.36 -11.52 -6.20
N ASP A 47 5.81 -10.33 -6.41
CA ASP A 47 4.58 -10.13 -7.17
C ASP A 47 4.83 -9.11 -8.28
N ASP A 48 5.26 -9.59 -9.44
CA ASP A 48 5.58 -8.73 -10.59
C ASP A 48 4.34 -8.01 -11.11
N ALA A 49 3.19 -8.67 -11.09
CA ALA A 49 1.94 -8.06 -11.57
C ALA A 49 1.54 -6.87 -10.70
N ALA A 50 1.67 -7.00 -9.38
CA ALA A 50 1.39 -5.91 -8.45
C ALA A 50 2.37 -4.75 -8.66
N ARG A 51 3.66 -5.06 -8.82
CA ARG A 51 4.68 -4.05 -9.10
C ARG A 51 4.37 -3.29 -10.39
N ASP A 52 4.05 -4.01 -11.45
CA ASP A 52 3.76 -3.40 -12.76
C ASP A 52 2.50 -2.54 -12.69
N MET A 53 1.50 -2.97 -11.96
CA MET A 53 0.26 -2.20 -11.76
C MET A 53 0.55 -0.87 -11.06
N LEU A 54 1.37 -0.88 -9.99
CA LEU A 54 1.73 0.35 -9.29
C LEU A 54 2.55 1.27 -10.18
N HIS A 55 3.53 0.74 -10.91
CA HIS A 55 4.35 1.52 -11.83
C HIS A 55 3.51 2.14 -12.95
N ALA A 56 2.53 1.40 -13.49
CA ALA A 56 1.63 1.90 -14.51
C ALA A 56 0.76 3.06 -13.99
N ASN A 57 0.54 3.12 -12.69
CA ASN A 57 -0.18 4.22 -12.03
C ASN A 57 0.76 5.34 -11.54
N GLY A 58 2.04 5.29 -11.91
CA GLY A 58 3.02 6.30 -11.53
C GLY A 58 3.51 6.19 -10.09
N LEU A 59 3.25 5.08 -9.43
CA LEU A 59 3.62 4.86 -8.03
C LEU A 59 4.90 4.05 -7.96
N LEU A 60 6.03 4.73 -7.80
CA LEU A 60 7.35 4.13 -7.80
C LEU A 60 7.96 4.00 -6.40
N ALA A 61 7.42 4.73 -5.43
CA ALA A 61 7.91 4.71 -4.06
C ALA A 61 7.11 3.72 -3.22
N VAL A 62 7.71 3.17 -2.18
CA VAL A 62 7.09 2.23 -1.25
C VAL A 62 7.30 2.70 0.19
N PRO A 63 6.42 2.35 1.13
CA PRO A 63 5.20 1.56 0.94
C PRO A 63 4.06 2.35 0.29
N VAL A 64 3.19 1.64 -0.42
CA VAL A 64 1.89 2.16 -0.85
C VAL A 64 0.83 1.46 -0.01
N VAL A 65 0.01 2.22 0.69
CA VAL A 65 -1.04 1.69 1.56
C VAL A 65 -2.38 2.02 0.93
N VAL A 66 -3.14 0.99 0.58
CA VAL A 66 -4.47 1.14 -0.04
C VAL A 66 -5.53 0.78 0.98
N LEU A 67 -6.44 1.72 1.24
CA LEU A 67 -7.53 1.54 2.19
C LEU A 67 -8.76 0.99 1.49
N PRO A 68 -9.64 0.28 2.23
CA PRO A 68 -10.98 -0.02 1.70
C PRO A 68 -11.66 1.27 1.27
N GLY A 69 -12.28 1.25 0.08
CA GLY A 69 -12.80 2.45 -0.57
C GLY A 69 -11.90 2.99 -1.67
N GLY A 70 -10.67 2.46 -1.79
CA GLY A 70 -9.76 2.76 -2.90
C GLY A 70 -8.80 3.91 -2.67
N ARG A 71 -8.92 4.67 -1.59
CA ARG A 71 -7.94 5.70 -1.24
C ARG A 71 -6.59 5.07 -0.95
N TYR A 72 -5.50 5.74 -1.33
CA TYR A 72 -4.17 5.23 -1.03
C TYR A 72 -3.23 6.33 -0.54
N LEU A 73 -2.21 5.91 0.19
CA LEU A 73 -1.15 6.76 0.71
C LEU A 73 0.19 6.21 0.22
N VAL A 74 1.11 7.13 -0.10
CA VAL A 74 2.47 6.77 -0.51
C VAL A 74 3.45 7.22 0.56
N GLU A 75 4.23 6.28 1.08
CA GLU A 75 5.21 6.54 2.13
C GLU A 75 4.60 7.30 3.33
N PRO A 76 3.44 6.85 3.86
CA PRO A 76 2.83 7.61 4.95
C PRO A 76 3.68 7.55 6.22
N SER A 77 3.71 8.65 6.97
CA SER A 77 4.18 8.63 8.35
C SER A 77 3.15 7.91 9.22
N ASP A 78 3.54 7.50 10.41
CA ASP A 78 2.60 6.88 11.35
C ASP A 78 1.42 7.80 11.68
N PRO A 79 1.61 9.12 11.94
CA PRO A 79 0.47 10.02 12.14
C PRO A 79 -0.45 10.15 10.92
N GLU A 80 0.13 10.18 9.70
CA GLU A 80 -0.68 10.24 8.48
C GLU A 80 -1.52 8.98 8.31
N LEU A 81 -0.92 7.83 8.58
CA LEU A 81 -1.61 6.55 8.51
C LEU A 81 -2.71 6.47 9.57
N ALA A 82 -2.42 6.90 10.80
CA ALA A 82 -3.40 6.94 11.88
C ALA A 82 -4.60 7.82 11.51
N ALA A 83 -4.35 8.99 10.93
CA ALA A 83 -5.42 9.90 10.51
C ALA A 83 -6.29 9.30 9.41
N ALA A 84 -5.65 8.63 8.43
CA ALA A 84 -6.38 7.98 7.34
C ALA A 84 -7.25 6.83 7.84
N LEU A 85 -6.74 6.04 8.78
CA LEU A 85 -7.50 4.93 9.38
C LEU A 85 -8.68 5.44 10.22
N ALA A 86 -8.50 6.55 10.93
CA ALA A 86 -9.56 7.14 11.73
C ALA A 86 -10.68 7.73 10.86
N ALA A 87 -10.37 8.13 9.64
CA ALA A 87 -11.34 8.71 8.70
C ALA A 87 -12.08 7.66 7.87
N SER A 88 -11.69 6.40 7.98
CA SER A 88 -12.30 5.34 7.17
C SER A 88 -13.53 4.74 7.83
#